data_03662418e9147489b40d67b64f3f3567
#
_entry.id   03662418e9147489b40d67b64f3f3567
#
_cell.length_a   1.000
_cell.length_b   1.000
_cell.length_c   1.000
_cell.angle_alpha   90.00
_cell.angle_beta   90.00
_cell.angle_gamma   90.00
#
_symmetry.space_group_name_H-M   'P 1'
#
loop_
_entity.id
_entity.type
_entity.pdbx_description
1 polymer ?
#
loop_
_entity_poly.entity_id
_entity_poly.type
_entity_poly.pdbx_seq_one_letter_code
_entity_poly.pdbx_strand_id
1 'polypeptide(L)'
;MAERSPAKAGLWVLGGLTLVAVGIALGAAWASPAVPSALRPPAPLPTFTVQAATFDDVRSVRLAVARGEESGLVSPGSGLVTRFDCRPGSAIESGTAPLWLDDAPIVALATTLPLWRDLPVGAEGNDVRALQEELTRLGHPVEITGTLGRKTLRAVNTLLDDLGAPSALTSVPRSRILWIPGPSVTLSECSATIGSRLETGAELAVTPGTLAEVTLRDGAPSDLVAGARTLRVDGIDVAVEPQAPVTDPSLLARLDAAPSLQQGGTGDEAPVAQLRLSEPVDVSVVPPSAVITAPDGTSCVTTGAVPHAVRVVGSELGQTFVLFDGIPPTVVETSPRQDTPCA
;
A
#
# COMPACT_ATOMS: atom_id res chain seq x y z
N MET A 1 94.27 -55.93 -40.93
CA MET A 1 93.04 -55.81 -41.79
C MET A 1 91.82 -56.12 -40.94
N ALA A 2 91.07 -55.14 -40.57
CA ALA A 2 89.83 -55.31 -39.73
C ALA A 2 88.65 -55.20 -40.64
N GLU A 3 87.98 -56.32 -40.88
CA GLU A 3 86.72 -56.38 -41.59
C GLU A 3 85.57 -55.66 -40.78
N ARG A 4 85.11 -54.55 -41.29
CA ARG A 4 83.94 -53.88 -40.74
C ARG A 4 82.67 -54.59 -41.22
N SER A 5 82.01 -55.28 -40.32
CA SER A 5 80.80 -56.01 -40.57
C SER A 5 79.67 -55.06 -41.03
N PRO A 6 79.05 -55.27 -42.23
CA PRO A 6 77.94 -54.37 -42.75
C PRO A 6 76.71 -54.37 -41.93
N ALA A 7 76.50 -55.32 -41.03
CA ALA A 7 75.35 -55.44 -40.20
C ALA A 7 75.19 -54.32 -39.16
N LYS A 8 76.27 -53.71 -38.68
CA LYS A 8 76.22 -52.60 -37.70
C LYS A 8 75.83 -51.27 -38.36
N ALA A 9 76.19 -51.07 -39.63
CA ALA A 9 75.82 -49.83 -40.34
C ALA A 9 74.28 -49.78 -40.63
N GLY A 10 73.66 -50.93 -40.94
CA GLY A 10 72.18 -50.98 -41.15
C GLY A 10 71.38 -50.71 -39.89
N LEU A 11 71.89 -51.12 -38.73
CA LEU A 11 71.22 -50.89 -37.45
C LEU A 11 71.17 -49.40 -37.05
N TRP A 12 72.23 -48.65 -37.35
CA TRP A 12 72.34 -47.21 -37.11
C TRP A 12 71.44 -46.38 -38.07
N VAL A 13 71.27 -46.81 -39.31
CA VAL A 13 70.42 -46.18 -40.31
C VAL A 13 68.96 -46.41 -39.96
N LEU A 14 68.57 -47.62 -39.56
CA LEU A 14 67.25 -47.92 -39.10
C LEU A 14 66.87 -47.15 -37.80
N GLY A 15 67.75 -47.04 -36.80
CA GLY A 15 67.56 -46.27 -35.60
C GLY A 15 67.42 -44.76 -35.86
N GLY A 16 68.19 -44.25 -36.82
CA GLY A 16 68.09 -42.85 -37.26
C GLY A 16 66.72 -42.53 -37.94
N LEU A 17 66.24 -43.44 -38.80
CA LEU A 17 64.93 -43.29 -39.47
C LEU A 17 63.77 -43.36 -38.52
N THR A 18 63.84 -44.22 -37.50
CA THR A 18 62.75 -44.32 -36.48
C THR A 18 62.74 -43.07 -35.61
N LEU A 19 63.86 -42.50 -35.21
CA LEU A 19 63.88 -41.24 -34.45
C LEU A 19 63.39 -40.05 -35.26
N VAL A 20 63.69 -39.97 -36.56
CA VAL A 20 63.12 -38.92 -37.43
C VAL A 20 61.60 -39.09 -37.61
N ALA A 21 61.11 -40.31 -37.81
CA ALA A 21 59.70 -40.59 -37.95
C ALA A 21 58.95 -40.23 -36.64
N VAL A 22 59.48 -40.57 -35.47
CA VAL A 22 58.95 -40.20 -34.17
C VAL A 22 59.01 -38.67 -33.95
N GLY A 23 60.08 -38.02 -34.36
CA GLY A 23 60.21 -36.56 -34.30
C GLY A 23 59.20 -35.86 -35.20
N ILE A 24 58.95 -36.33 -36.41
CA ILE A 24 57.89 -35.80 -37.30
C ILE A 24 56.47 -36.03 -36.75
N ALA A 25 56.21 -37.21 -36.19
CA ALA A 25 54.92 -37.52 -35.59
C ALA A 25 54.64 -36.65 -34.35
N LEU A 26 55.66 -36.47 -33.48
CA LEU A 26 55.52 -35.55 -32.31
C LEU A 26 55.44 -34.09 -32.77
N GLY A 27 56.18 -33.66 -33.78
CA GLY A 27 56.10 -32.30 -34.32
C GLY A 27 54.77 -32.01 -35.00
N ALA A 28 54.17 -32.99 -35.70
CA ALA A 28 52.87 -32.87 -36.30
C ALA A 28 51.72 -32.83 -35.24
N ALA A 29 51.87 -33.57 -34.11
CA ALA A 29 50.94 -33.51 -32.99
C ALA A 29 50.99 -32.17 -32.26
N TRP A 30 52.14 -31.49 -32.19
CA TRP A 30 52.29 -30.17 -31.59
C TRP A 30 51.95 -29.02 -32.56
N ALA A 31 52.06 -29.24 -33.85
CA ALA A 31 51.73 -28.31 -34.89
C ALA A 31 50.27 -28.48 -35.39
N SER A 32 49.35 -28.77 -34.49
CA SER A 32 47.92 -28.70 -34.84
C SER A 32 47.62 -27.30 -35.37
N PRO A 33 47.21 -27.10 -36.64
CA PRO A 33 46.98 -25.80 -37.17
C PRO A 33 45.86 -25.18 -36.36
N ALA A 34 46.15 -24.09 -35.63
CA ALA A 34 45.10 -23.31 -34.93
C ALA A 34 44.10 -22.90 -36.01
N VAL A 35 42.88 -23.38 -35.91
CA VAL A 35 41.76 -22.96 -36.77
C VAL A 35 41.68 -21.45 -36.70
N PRO A 36 41.84 -20.72 -37.84
CA PRO A 36 41.76 -19.29 -37.87
C PRO A 36 40.47 -18.85 -37.14
N SER A 37 40.57 -17.79 -36.34
CA SER A 37 39.42 -17.30 -35.56
C SER A 37 38.19 -17.01 -36.41
N ALA A 38 38.40 -16.66 -37.69
CA ALA A 38 37.34 -16.45 -38.68
C ALA A 38 36.56 -17.71 -39.10
N LEU A 39 37.12 -18.92 -38.84
CA LEU A 39 36.46 -20.20 -39.16
C LEU A 39 35.95 -20.92 -37.91
N ARG A 40 36.08 -20.31 -36.70
CA ARG A 40 35.45 -20.84 -35.51
C ARG A 40 33.94 -20.49 -35.56
N PRO A 41 33.08 -21.48 -35.33
CA PRO A 41 31.67 -21.15 -35.12
C PRO A 41 31.57 -20.09 -34.03
N PRO A 42 30.70 -19.06 -34.16
CA PRO A 42 30.48 -18.10 -33.12
C PRO A 42 30.10 -18.86 -31.84
N ALA A 43 30.66 -18.44 -30.71
CA ALA A 43 30.28 -19.02 -29.41
C ALA A 43 28.74 -18.83 -29.23
N PRO A 44 28.02 -19.85 -28.74
CA PRO A 44 26.62 -19.72 -28.47
C PRO A 44 26.44 -18.53 -27.51
N LEU A 45 25.48 -17.66 -27.84
CA LEU A 45 25.11 -16.53 -26.96
C LEU A 45 24.62 -17.09 -25.63
N PRO A 46 24.97 -16.47 -24.50
CA PRO A 46 24.43 -16.89 -23.22
C PRO A 46 22.90 -16.70 -23.22
N THR A 47 22.20 -17.71 -22.70
CA THR A 47 20.75 -17.75 -22.67
C THR A 47 20.22 -17.66 -21.24
N PHE A 48 19.00 -17.17 -21.08
CA PHE A 48 18.27 -17.12 -19.82
C PHE A 48 16.95 -17.88 -19.98
N THR A 49 16.60 -18.71 -19.00
CA THR A 49 15.31 -19.41 -18.99
C THR A 49 14.22 -18.43 -18.56
N VAL A 50 13.23 -18.23 -19.41
CA VAL A 50 12.09 -17.35 -19.13
C VAL A 50 11.27 -17.94 -17.97
N GLN A 51 10.99 -17.12 -16.97
CA GLN A 51 10.21 -17.52 -15.81
C GLN A 51 8.86 -16.83 -15.85
N ALA A 52 7.80 -17.56 -15.49
CA ALA A 52 6.48 -16.99 -15.30
C ALA A 52 6.42 -16.31 -13.91
N ALA A 53 5.78 -15.18 -13.84
CA ALA A 53 5.50 -14.45 -12.61
C ALA A 53 4.16 -13.73 -12.71
N THR A 54 3.66 -13.24 -11.59
CA THR A 54 2.49 -12.33 -11.55
C THR A 54 2.98 -10.91 -11.32
N PHE A 55 2.31 -9.94 -11.92
CA PHE A 55 2.63 -8.53 -11.82
C PHE A 55 1.36 -7.72 -11.50
N ASP A 56 1.38 -6.99 -10.41
CA ASP A 56 0.25 -6.22 -9.89
C ASP A 56 0.36 -4.71 -10.14
N ASP A 57 1.42 -4.27 -10.83
CA ASP A 57 1.65 -2.89 -11.26
C ASP A 57 1.42 -1.87 -10.14
N VAL A 58 2.09 -2.09 -9.00
CA VAL A 58 1.99 -1.20 -7.84
C VAL A 58 2.66 0.14 -8.15
N ARG A 59 1.90 1.22 -7.97
CA ARG A 59 2.37 2.60 -8.14
C ARG A 59 2.09 3.38 -6.86
N SER A 60 3.09 4.09 -6.37
CA SER A 60 2.91 5.07 -5.30
C SER A 60 2.34 6.36 -5.91
N VAL A 61 1.19 6.80 -5.43
CA VAL A 61 0.49 7.98 -5.93
C VAL A 61 0.17 8.94 -4.78
N ARG A 62 0.18 10.23 -5.07
CA ARG A 62 -0.26 11.25 -4.12
C ARG A 62 -1.73 11.55 -4.33
N LEU A 63 -2.45 11.76 -3.23
CA LEU A 63 -3.87 12.04 -3.26
C LEU A 63 -4.13 13.53 -3.03
N ALA A 64 -5.13 14.05 -3.71
CA ALA A 64 -5.79 15.29 -3.36
C ALA A 64 -7.14 14.94 -2.74
N VAL A 65 -7.41 15.57 -1.60
CA VAL A 65 -8.58 15.29 -0.75
C VAL A 65 -9.40 16.56 -0.66
N ALA A 66 -10.69 16.48 -1.02
CA ALA A 66 -11.66 17.52 -0.74
C ALA A 66 -12.58 17.06 0.38
N ARG A 67 -12.79 17.92 1.36
CA ARG A 67 -13.69 17.70 2.49
C ARG A 67 -14.83 18.72 2.46
N GLY A 68 -15.97 18.34 3.03
CA GLY A 68 -17.07 19.25 3.30
C GLY A 68 -16.71 20.30 4.36
N GLU A 69 -17.73 21.01 4.81
CA GLU A 69 -17.52 22.03 5.85
C GLU A 69 -17.06 21.40 7.17
N GLU A 70 -16.12 22.07 7.82
CA GLU A 70 -15.68 21.71 9.16
C GLU A 70 -16.84 21.87 10.16
N SER A 71 -16.84 21.05 11.20
CA SER A 71 -17.86 21.09 12.24
C SER A 71 -17.22 21.34 13.60
N GLY A 72 -17.74 22.32 14.32
CA GLY A 72 -17.33 22.59 15.69
C GLY A 72 -17.95 21.59 16.67
N LEU A 73 -17.13 20.96 17.50
CA LEU A 73 -17.59 20.31 18.72
C LEU A 73 -17.85 21.37 19.77
N VAL A 74 -19.04 21.36 20.36
CA VAL A 74 -19.45 22.40 21.32
C VAL A 74 -19.59 21.83 22.72
N SER A 75 -19.31 22.66 23.72
CA SER A 75 -19.44 22.29 25.13
C SER A 75 -20.89 22.02 25.48
N PRO A 76 -21.23 20.83 26.04
CA PRO A 76 -22.60 20.54 26.47
C PRO A 76 -23.02 21.29 27.75
N GLY A 77 -22.04 21.80 28.51
CA GLY A 77 -22.24 22.50 29.77
C GLY A 77 -21.28 23.67 29.96
N SER A 78 -21.42 24.40 31.05
CA SER A 78 -20.54 25.50 31.45
C SER A 78 -19.68 25.09 32.65
N GLY A 79 -18.47 25.67 32.76
CA GLY A 79 -17.55 25.39 33.85
C GLY A 79 -16.10 25.77 33.53
N LEU A 80 -15.20 25.60 34.49
CA LEU A 80 -13.78 25.70 34.30
C LEU A 80 -13.22 24.42 33.67
N VAL A 81 -12.46 24.53 32.58
CA VAL A 81 -11.77 23.35 31.99
C VAL A 81 -10.66 22.92 32.93
N THR A 82 -10.82 21.78 33.59
CA THR A 82 -9.81 21.20 34.48
C THR A 82 -8.97 20.14 33.78
N ARG A 83 -9.51 19.52 32.72
CA ARG A 83 -8.80 18.59 31.84
C ARG A 83 -9.43 18.61 30.44
N PHE A 84 -8.57 18.56 29.44
CA PHE A 84 -8.99 18.42 28.04
C PHE A 84 -7.92 17.68 27.25
N ASP A 85 -8.27 16.49 26.77
CA ASP A 85 -7.39 15.63 25.98
C ASP A 85 -7.56 15.94 24.48
N CYS A 86 -7.19 17.16 24.08
CA CYS A 86 -7.27 17.64 22.71
C CYS A 86 -5.86 17.91 22.16
N ARG A 87 -5.61 17.40 20.96
CA ARG A 87 -4.44 17.75 20.12
C ARG A 87 -4.88 17.66 18.65
N PRO A 88 -4.46 18.61 17.80
CA PRO A 88 -4.69 18.47 16.36
C PRO A 88 -4.18 17.13 15.86
N GLY A 89 -5.02 16.41 15.09
CA GLY A 89 -4.75 15.05 14.61
C GLY A 89 -5.07 13.93 15.61
N SER A 90 -5.43 14.23 16.88
CA SER A 90 -5.91 13.21 17.81
C SER A 90 -7.39 12.88 17.58
N ALA A 91 -7.81 11.69 18.03
CA ALA A 91 -9.21 11.29 17.96
C ALA A 91 -9.87 11.34 19.34
N ILE A 92 -11.15 11.68 19.37
CA ILE A 92 -12.06 11.47 20.51
C ILE A 92 -12.88 10.22 20.20
N GLU A 93 -12.78 9.22 21.08
CA GLU A 93 -13.53 7.97 21.00
C GLU A 93 -14.82 8.07 21.81
N SER A 94 -15.89 7.50 21.29
CA SER A 94 -17.12 7.34 22.06
C SER A 94 -16.92 6.40 23.25
N GLY A 95 -17.48 6.75 24.39
CA GLY A 95 -17.27 6.05 25.65
C GLY A 95 -16.06 6.55 26.46
N THR A 96 -15.38 7.61 26.01
CA THR A 96 -14.27 8.24 26.75
C THR A 96 -14.71 9.56 27.42
N ALA A 97 -13.89 10.11 28.32
CA ALA A 97 -14.11 11.41 28.93
C ALA A 97 -12.98 12.39 28.52
N PRO A 98 -13.01 12.95 27.30
CA PRO A 98 -11.95 13.82 26.79
C PRO A 98 -11.91 15.18 27.49
N LEU A 99 -13.02 15.63 28.08
CA LEU A 99 -13.18 16.93 28.70
C LEU A 99 -13.64 16.77 30.14
N TRP A 100 -13.11 17.61 31.06
CA TRP A 100 -13.55 17.73 32.43
C TRP A 100 -13.83 19.20 32.74
N LEU A 101 -15.04 19.46 33.21
CA LEU A 101 -15.51 20.79 33.66
C LEU A 101 -15.75 20.78 35.17
N ASP A 102 -15.12 21.71 35.91
CA ASP A 102 -15.17 21.80 37.36
C ASP A 102 -14.89 20.42 38.04
N ASP A 103 -13.86 19.71 37.55
CA ASP A 103 -13.44 18.36 37.97
C ASP A 103 -14.49 17.27 37.74
N ALA A 104 -15.45 17.53 36.87
CA ALA A 104 -16.50 16.58 36.51
C ALA A 104 -16.30 16.12 35.04
N PRO A 105 -16.29 14.80 34.76
CA PRO A 105 -16.07 14.29 33.41
C PRO A 105 -17.28 14.57 32.52
N ILE A 106 -16.97 14.90 31.28
CA ILE A 106 -17.91 15.01 30.17
C ILE A 106 -17.65 13.81 29.25
N VAL A 107 -18.62 12.93 29.13
CA VAL A 107 -18.50 11.69 28.37
C VAL A 107 -18.84 11.94 26.91
N ALA A 108 -17.97 11.58 25.98
CA ALA A 108 -18.23 11.59 24.56
C ALA A 108 -19.10 10.38 24.20
N LEU A 109 -20.22 10.60 23.51
CA LEU A 109 -21.11 9.54 23.02
C LEU A 109 -21.51 9.77 21.56
N ALA A 110 -21.40 8.71 20.75
CA ALA A 110 -21.80 8.68 19.34
C ALA A 110 -23.24 8.21 19.18
N THR A 111 -24.15 8.86 19.89
CA THR A 111 -25.57 8.54 19.73
C THR A 111 -26.08 8.97 18.36
N THR A 112 -27.03 8.24 17.77
CA THR A 112 -27.62 8.53 16.43
C THR A 112 -28.25 9.92 16.33
N LEU A 113 -28.54 10.55 17.46
CA LEU A 113 -28.94 11.94 17.57
C LEU A 113 -28.48 12.51 18.92
N PRO A 114 -28.16 13.82 19.00
CA PRO A 114 -27.73 14.44 20.25
C PRO A 114 -28.81 14.43 21.31
N LEU A 115 -28.42 14.28 22.59
CA LEU A 115 -29.32 14.48 23.70
C LEU A 115 -29.64 15.98 23.82
N TRP A 116 -30.91 16.35 23.72
CA TRP A 116 -31.37 17.77 23.75
C TRP A 116 -31.93 18.21 25.09
N ARG A 117 -32.12 17.28 26.04
CA ARG A 117 -32.71 17.49 27.38
C ARG A 117 -32.07 16.59 28.41
N ASP A 118 -32.27 16.88 29.67
CA ASP A 118 -31.96 15.96 30.75
C ASP A 118 -32.94 14.78 30.74
N LEU A 119 -32.44 13.59 31.08
CA LEU A 119 -33.20 12.35 31.07
C LEU A 119 -33.39 11.84 32.51
N PRO A 120 -34.50 12.16 33.18
CA PRO A 120 -34.84 11.53 34.46
C PRO A 120 -35.31 10.08 34.25
N VAL A 121 -35.32 9.28 35.31
CA VAL A 121 -35.94 7.96 35.27
C VAL A 121 -37.40 8.07 34.87
N GLY A 122 -37.80 7.27 33.86
CA GLY A 122 -39.13 7.35 33.26
C GLY A 122 -39.19 8.26 32.01
N ALA A 123 -38.11 8.95 31.64
CA ALA A 123 -38.04 9.67 30.37
C ALA A 123 -38.21 8.71 29.18
N GLU A 124 -39.01 9.14 28.20
CA GLU A 124 -39.28 8.35 26.99
C GLU A 124 -38.93 9.17 25.75
N GLY A 125 -38.38 8.49 24.71
CA GLY A 125 -38.10 9.13 23.42
C GLY A 125 -36.98 8.47 22.62
N ASN A 126 -36.73 9.04 21.43
CA ASN A 126 -35.65 8.58 20.55
C ASN A 126 -34.28 8.90 21.12
N ASP A 127 -34.12 9.94 21.93
CA ASP A 127 -32.93 10.29 22.69
C ASP A 127 -32.56 9.16 23.67
N VAL A 128 -33.54 8.61 24.39
CA VAL A 128 -33.31 7.46 25.28
C VAL A 128 -32.97 6.21 24.49
N ARG A 129 -33.65 5.97 23.38
CA ARG A 129 -33.35 4.82 22.50
C ARG A 129 -31.90 4.90 21.97
N ALA A 130 -31.50 6.05 21.45
CA ALA A 130 -30.17 6.30 20.97
C ALA A 130 -29.08 6.10 22.06
N LEU A 131 -29.36 6.56 23.28
CA LEU A 131 -28.48 6.31 24.42
C LEU A 131 -28.38 4.81 24.76
N GLN A 132 -29.47 4.06 24.73
CA GLN A 132 -29.50 2.62 25.00
C GLN A 132 -28.73 1.82 23.93
N GLU A 133 -28.87 2.19 22.65
CA GLU A 133 -28.14 1.61 21.53
C GLU A 133 -26.63 1.83 21.72
N GLU A 134 -26.23 3.05 22.04
CA GLU A 134 -24.83 3.39 22.22
C GLU A 134 -24.21 2.73 23.45
N LEU A 135 -24.90 2.69 24.59
CA LEU A 135 -24.45 1.94 25.78
C LEU A 135 -24.23 0.45 25.44
N THR A 136 -25.15 -0.14 24.68
CA THR A 136 -25.02 -1.54 24.25
C THR A 136 -23.80 -1.75 23.36
N ARG A 137 -23.54 -0.83 22.41
CA ARG A 137 -22.36 -0.84 21.54
C ARG A 137 -21.06 -0.72 22.35
N LEU A 138 -21.06 0.07 23.41
CA LEU A 138 -19.93 0.28 24.31
C LEU A 138 -19.69 -0.88 25.32
N GLY A 139 -20.47 -1.95 25.24
CA GLY A 139 -20.32 -3.11 26.14
C GLY A 139 -21.07 -3.01 27.46
N HIS A 140 -21.99 -2.04 27.61
CA HIS A 140 -22.92 -1.89 28.72
C HIS A 140 -24.34 -2.29 28.27
N PRO A 141 -24.64 -3.58 28.10
CA PRO A 141 -25.86 -4.03 27.45
C PRO A 141 -27.11 -3.66 28.26
N VAL A 142 -28.04 -3.00 27.60
CA VAL A 142 -29.36 -2.64 28.12
C VAL A 142 -30.45 -2.96 27.11
N GLU A 143 -31.69 -3.14 27.59
CA GLU A 143 -32.84 -3.33 26.72
C GLU A 143 -33.18 -2.02 26.03
N ILE A 144 -33.31 -2.03 24.68
CA ILE A 144 -33.61 -0.85 23.87
C ILE A 144 -35.10 -0.62 23.82
N THR A 145 -35.65 -0.04 24.88
CA THR A 145 -37.08 0.20 25.05
C THR A 145 -37.52 1.61 24.64
N GLY A 146 -36.57 2.57 24.61
CA GLY A 146 -36.86 3.98 24.46
C GLY A 146 -37.39 4.63 25.77
N THR A 147 -37.37 3.91 26.90
CA THR A 147 -37.73 4.43 28.22
C THR A 147 -36.51 4.34 29.14
N LEU A 148 -36.09 5.41 29.80
CA LEU A 148 -34.98 5.44 30.74
C LEU A 148 -35.36 4.74 32.06
N GLY A 149 -35.04 3.45 32.12
CA GLY A 149 -35.25 2.66 33.33
C GLY A 149 -34.05 2.72 34.29
N ARG A 150 -34.22 2.16 35.49
CA ARG A 150 -33.14 2.04 36.46
C ARG A 150 -31.95 1.19 35.95
N LYS A 151 -32.18 0.28 34.99
CA LYS A 151 -31.11 -0.53 34.36
C LYS A 151 -30.27 0.35 33.46
N THR A 152 -30.88 1.18 32.62
CA THR A 152 -30.17 2.14 31.74
C THR A 152 -29.37 3.14 32.56
N LEU A 153 -29.96 3.70 33.63
CA LEU A 153 -29.25 4.63 34.50
C LEU A 153 -28.04 3.98 35.21
N ARG A 154 -28.17 2.72 35.64
CA ARG A 154 -27.03 1.97 36.19
C ARG A 154 -25.92 1.76 35.16
N ALA A 155 -26.25 1.46 33.90
CA ALA A 155 -25.25 1.32 32.83
C ALA A 155 -24.47 2.62 32.59
N VAL A 156 -25.16 3.77 32.62
CA VAL A 156 -24.50 5.10 32.56
C VAL A 156 -23.57 5.31 33.75
N ASN A 157 -24.01 4.98 34.97
CA ASN A 157 -23.14 5.10 36.15
C ASN A 157 -21.94 4.15 36.08
N THR A 158 -22.12 2.91 35.59
CA THR A 158 -21.01 1.98 35.38
C THR A 158 -19.99 2.52 34.36
N LEU A 159 -20.46 3.09 33.25
CA LEU A 159 -19.58 3.76 32.28
C LEU A 159 -18.77 4.89 32.94
N LEU A 160 -19.38 5.70 33.80
CA LEU A 160 -18.69 6.76 34.53
C LEU A 160 -17.68 6.20 35.55
N ASP A 161 -18.03 5.11 36.24
CA ASP A 161 -17.12 4.43 37.18
C ASP A 161 -15.90 3.88 36.46
N ASP A 162 -16.08 3.26 35.28
CA ASP A 162 -15.01 2.74 34.43
C ASP A 162 -14.06 3.86 33.93
N LEU A 163 -14.56 5.09 33.78
CA LEU A 163 -13.78 6.28 33.45
C LEU A 163 -13.10 6.94 34.67
N GLY A 164 -13.15 6.29 35.84
CA GLY A 164 -12.54 6.79 37.07
C GLY A 164 -13.27 7.98 37.71
N ALA A 165 -14.53 8.18 37.35
CA ALA A 165 -15.38 9.23 37.88
C ALA A 165 -16.67 8.69 38.48
N PRO A 166 -16.59 7.99 39.62
CA PRO A 166 -17.72 7.37 40.28
C PRO A 166 -18.84 8.41 40.49
N SER A 167 -20.01 8.12 39.95
CA SER A 167 -21.15 9.01 39.98
C SER A 167 -22.39 8.22 40.39
N ALA A 168 -23.10 8.72 41.36
CA ALA A 168 -24.42 8.22 41.73
C ALA A 168 -25.50 9.09 41.07
N LEU A 169 -25.49 9.19 39.73
CA LEU A 169 -26.46 9.94 38.99
C LEU A 169 -27.86 9.36 39.22
N THR A 170 -28.82 10.24 39.45
CA THR A 170 -30.26 9.92 39.54
C THR A 170 -31.02 10.22 38.25
N SER A 171 -30.39 10.93 37.32
CA SER A 171 -30.81 11.23 35.96
C SER A 171 -29.58 11.33 35.06
N VAL A 172 -29.76 11.34 33.75
CA VAL A 172 -28.66 11.61 32.78
C VAL A 172 -28.76 13.08 32.39
N PRO A 173 -27.89 13.97 32.94
CA PRO A 173 -27.90 15.37 32.57
C PRO A 173 -27.26 15.56 31.19
N ARG A 174 -27.90 16.30 30.30
CA ARG A 174 -27.39 16.65 28.97
C ARG A 174 -26.02 17.30 29.04
N SER A 175 -25.78 18.12 30.05
CA SER A 175 -24.49 18.82 30.26
C SER A 175 -23.29 17.94 30.51
N ARG A 176 -23.49 16.63 30.75
CA ARG A 176 -22.41 15.64 30.96
C ARG A 176 -22.12 14.80 29.73
N ILE A 177 -22.85 15.02 28.64
CA ILE A 177 -22.71 14.22 27.41
C ILE A 177 -22.25 15.12 26.27
N LEU A 178 -21.04 14.91 25.81
CA LEU A 178 -20.50 15.48 24.57
C LEU A 178 -20.96 14.59 23.41
N TRP A 179 -21.81 15.14 22.57
CA TRP A 179 -22.22 14.42 21.37
C TRP A 179 -21.10 14.49 20.34
N ILE A 180 -20.78 13.33 19.74
CA ILE A 180 -19.87 13.21 18.60
C ILE A 180 -20.59 12.49 17.45
N PRO A 181 -20.34 12.88 16.17
CA PRO A 181 -21.09 12.37 15.01
C PRO A 181 -20.78 10.91 14.64
N GLY A 182 -19.77 10.30 15.24
CA GLY A 182 -19.37 8.92 14.96
C GLY A 182 -18.61 8.28 16.10
N PRO A 183 -18.38 6.96 16.05
CA PRO A 183 -17.69 6.22 17.12
C PRO A 183 -16.29 6.76 17.46
N SER A 184 -15.62 7.39 16.49
CA SER A 184 -14.35 8.10 16.62
C SER A 184 -14.41 9.35 15.78
N VAL A 185 -13.88 10.45 16.29
CA VAL A 185 -13.86 11.75 15.61
C VAL A 185 -12.48 12.35 15.75
N THR A 186 -11.83 12.59 14.62
CA THR A 186 -10.51 13.28 14.58
C THR A 186 -10.71 14.77 14.76
N LEU A 187 -9.78 15.42 15.46
CA LEU A 187 -9.78 16.85 15.71
C LEU A 187 -8.79 17.55 14.77
N SER A 188 -9.24 18.58 14.05
CA SER A 188 -8.36 19.44 13.24
C SER A 188 -7.77 20.57 14.07
N GLU A 189 -8.54 21.11 15.02
CA GLU A 189 -8.14 22.24 15.85
C GLU A 189 -8.70 22.09 17.28
N CYS A 190 -7.98 22.64 18.27
CA CYS A 190 -8.37 22.70 19.67
C CYS A 190 -8.62 24.16 20.06
N SER A 191 -9.88 24.53 20.27
CA SER A 191 -10.27 25.90 20.62
C SER A 191 -10.25 26.15 22.14
N ALA A 192 -10.60 25.11 22.94
CA ALA A 192 -10.60 25.21 24.40
C ALA A 192 -9.22 24.86 25.00
N THR A 193 -8.87 25.50 26.11
CA THR A 193 -7.63 25.27 26.86
C THR A 193 -7.89 25.01 28.33
N ILE A 194 -7.01 24.22 28.98
CA ILE A 194 -7.08 23.99 30.43
C ILE A 194 -6.96 25.32 31.16
N GLY A 195 -7.83 25.56 32.15
CA GLY A 195 -7.93 26.81 32.90
C GLY A 195 -8.83 27.87 32.26
N SER A 196 -9.33 27.67 31.04
CA SER A 196 -10.35 28.53 30.45
C SER A 196 -11.73 28.22 31.04
N ARG A 197 -12.62 29.23 31.06
CA ARG A 197 -14.01 29.06 31.44
C ARG A 197 -14.84 28.92 30.15
N LEU A 198 -15.62 27.85 30.07
CA LEU A 198 -16.53 27.61 28.97
C LEU A 198 -17.96 27.91 29.35
N GLU A 199 -18.71 28.42 28.40
CA GLU A 199 -20.17 28.49 28.43
C GLU A 199 -20.77 27.32 27.62
N THR A 200 -21.99 26.95 27.92
CA THR A 200 -22.72 25.96 27.14
C THR A 200 -22.83 26.41 25.68
N GLY A 201 -22.45 25.58 24.74
CA GLY A 201 -22.41 25.89 23.31
C GLY A 201 -21.11 26.56 22.84
N ALA A 202 -20.15 26.85 23.75
CA ALA A 202 -18.81 27.31 23.33
C ALA A 202 -18.09 26.24 22.54
N GLU A 203 -17.35 26.63 21.52
CA GLU A 203 -16.55 25.73 20.71
C GLU A 203 -15.39 25.13 21.53
N LEU A 204 -15.27 23.81 21.49
CA LEU A 204 -14.23 23.03 22.15
C LEU A 204 -13.08 22.74 21.21
N ALA A 205 -13.43 22.26 20.02
CA ALA A 205 -12.53 21.78 19.00
C ALA A 205 -13.25 21.79 17.64
N VAL A 206 -12.48 21.75 16.58
CA VAL A 206 -13.00 21.63 15.21
C VAL A 206 -12.71 20.23 14.72
N THR A 207 -13.67 19.65 14.00
CA THR A 207 -13.51 18.37 13.30
C THR A 207 -13.43 18.63 11.80
N PRO A 208 -12.57 17.92 11.05
CA PRO A 208 -12.57 18.04 9.61
C PRO A 208 -13.95 17.63 9.07
N GLY A 209 -14.40 18.32 8.01
CA GLY A 209 -15.62 17.93 7.31
C GLY A 209 -15.52 16.50 6.77
N THR A 210 -16.67 15.91 6.47
CA THR A 210 -16.72 14.58 5.85
C THR A 210 -15.98 14.57 4.52
N LEU A 211 -15.34 13.46 4.21
CA LEU A 211 -14.65 13.28 2.93
C LEU A 211 -15.67 13.39 1.79
N ALA A 212 -15.45 14.33 0.87
CA ALA A 212 -16.35 14.61 -0.23
C ALA A 212 -15.82 14.09 -1.57
N GLU A 213 -14.50 14.12 -1.75
CA GLU A 213 -13.85 13.68 -2.99
C GLU A 213 -12.40 13.28 -2.73
N VAL A 214 -11.94 12.24 -3.43
CA VAL A 214 -10.52 11.84 -3.48
C VAL A 214 -10.11 11.70 -4.93
N THR A 215 -9.00 12.36 -5.31
CA THR A 215 -8.44 12.28 -6.66
C THR A 215 -6.94 11.96 -6.60
N LEU A 216 -6.38 11.49 -7.71
CA LEU A 216 -4.94 11.40 -7.88
C LEU A 216 -4.41 12.81 -8.18
N ARG A 217 -3.59 13.35 -7.29
CA ARG A 217 -3.10 14.73 -7.35
C ARG A 217 -2.36 15.06 -8.65
N ASP A 218 -1.51 14.13 -9.09
CA ASP A 218 -0.68 14.32 -10.29
C ASP A 218 -1.33 13.69 -11.54
N GLY A 219 -2.60 13.29 -11.44
CA GLY A 219 -3.30 12.52 -12.45
C GLY A 219 -2.89 11.05 -12.48
N ALA A 220 -3.53 10.29 -13.35
CA ALA A 220 -3.20 8.87 -13.51
C ALA A 220 -1.84 8.71 -14.22
N PRO A 221 -0.95 7.81 -13.77
CA PRO A 221 0.25 7.47 -14.52
C PRO A 221 -0.09 7.01 -15.93
N SER A 222 0.68 7.46 -16.93
CA SER A 222 0.40 7.21 -18.36
C SER A 222 0.76 5.80 -18.81
N ASP A 223 1.60 5.11 -18.06
CA ASP A 223 2.18 3.80 -18.37
C ASP A 223 1.54 2.63 -17.60
N LEU A 224 0.31 2.82 -17.13
CA LEU A 224 -0.41 1.77 -16.41
C LEU A 224 -0.74 0.57 -17.30
N VAL A 225 -0.55 -0.63 -16.76
CA VAL A 225 -1.06 -1.85 -17.40
C VAL A 225 -2.59 -1.82 -17.36
N ALA A 226 -3.23 -2.19 -18.48
CA ALA A 226 -4.69 -2.22 -18.56
C ALA A 226 -5.30 -3.21 -17.56
N GLY A 227 -6.37 -2.80 -16.89
CA GLY A 227 -7.09 -3.62 -15.90
C GLY A 227 -7.78 -2.78 -14.84
N ALA A 228 -8.68 -3.40 -14.09
CA ALA A 228 -9.34 -2.79 -12.95
C ALA A 228 -8.30 -2.44 -11.87
N ARG A 229 -8.52 -1.33 -11.18
CA ARG A 229 -7.57 -0.80 -10.20
C ARG A 229 -8.15 -0.74 -8.80
N THR A 230 -7.27 -0.96 -7.85
CA THR A 230 -7.53 -0.81 -6.42
C THR A 230 -6.58 0.23 -5.86
N LEU A 231 -7.13 1.20 -5.13
CA LEU A 231 -6.40 2.17 -4.35
C LEU A 231 -6.32 1.66 -2.91
N ARG A 232 -5.11 1.55 -2.38
CA ARG A 232 -4.85 1.17 -0.99
C ARG A 232 -4.33 2.37 -0.21
N VAL A 233 -5.06 2.76 0.83
CA VAL A 233 -4.73 3.84 1.75
C VAL A 233 -4.76 3.29 3.17
N ASP A 234 -3.66 3.33 3.91
CA ASP A 234 -3.54 2.81 5.29
C ASP A 234 -4.12 1.40 5.48
N GLY A 235 -3.97 0.53 4.47
CA GLY A 235 -4.50 -0.83 4.48
C GLY A 235 -5.96 -0.96 4.04
N ILE A 236 -6.65 0.13 3.75
CA ILE A 236 -8.02 0.14 3.22
C ILE A 236 -7.97 0.07 1.71
N ASP A 237 -8.60 -0.95 1.13
CA ASP A 237 -8.66 -1.17 -0.32
C ASP A 237 -10.01 -0.69 -0.87
N VAL A 238 -9.98 0.16 -1.90
CA VAL A 238 -11.16 0.59 -2.64
C VAL A 238 -10.95 0.47 -4.14
N ALA A 239 -11.96 0.00 -4.87
CA ALA A 239 -11.92 -0.03 -6.34
C ALA A 239 -12.03 1.40 -6.88
N VAL A 240 -11.16 1.74 -7.84
CA VAL A 240 -11.12 3.10 -8.40
C VAL A 240 -10.90 3.08 -9.90
N GLU A 241 -11.34 4.13 -10.56
CA GLU A 241 -10.95 4.49 -11.92
C GLU A 241 -9.90 5.61 -11.84
N PRO A 242 -8.63 5.37 -12.23
CA PRO A 242 -7.54 6.34 -11.98
C PRO A 242 -7.74 7.71 -12.62
N GLN A 243 -8.56 7.82 -13.68
CA GLN A 243 -8.85 9.07 -14.37
C GLN A 243 -10.06 9.82 -13.80
N ALA A 244 -10.82 9.19 -12.91
CA ALA A 244 -12.04 9.76 -12.33
C ALA A 244 -11.88 10.02 -10.83
N PRO A 245 -12.54 11.06 -10.29
CA PRO A 245 -12.60 11.27 -8.85
C PRO A 245 -13.40 10.14 -8.16
N VAL A 246 -12.99 9.78 -6.96
CA VAL A 246 -13.78 8.93 -6.07
C VAL A 246 -14.80 9.83 -5.37
N THR A 247 -16.07 9.69 -5.72
CA THR A 247 -17.19 10.47 -5.15
C THR A 247 -18.30 9.59 -4.60
N ASP A 248 -18.19 8.26 -4.76
CA ASP A 248 -19.18 7.33 -4.21
C ASP A 248 -19.18 7.40 -2.68
N PRO A 249 -20.35 7.69 -2.04
CA PRO A 249 -20.41 7.89 -0.60
C PRO A 249 -19.99 6.65 0.22
N SER A 250 -20.20 5.45 -0.30
CA SER A 250 -19.83 4.22 0.38
C SER A 250 -18.31 3.99 0.37
N LEU A 251 -17.64 4.34 -0.73
CA LEU A 251 -16.19 4.29 -0.85
C LEU A 251 -15.53 5.40 -0.02
N LEU A 252 -16.10 6.61 -0.06
CA LEU A 252 -15.62 7.74 0.74
C LEU A 252 -15.73 7.45 2.24
N ALA A 253 -16.85 6.89 2.71
CA ALA A 253 -17.00 6.50 4.12
C ALA A 253 -15.97 5.46 4.57
N ARG A 254 -15.57 4.55 3.68
CA ARG A 254 -14.49 3.61 3.96
C ARG A 254 -13.12 4.28 4.01
N LEU A 255 -12.85 5.17 3.06
CA LEU A 255 -11.60 5.93 2.98
C LEU A 255 -11.46 6.93 4.13
N ASP A 256 -12.56 7.50 4.62
CA ASP A 256 -12.55 8.46 5.73
C ASP A 256 -12.05 7.84 7.05
N ALA A 257 -12.05 6.51 7.16
CA ALA A 257 -11.42 5.80 8.26
C ALA A 257 -9.87 5.77 8.18
N ALA A 258 -9.27 6.19 7.05
CA ALA A 258 -7.82 6.19 6.88
C ALA A 258 -7.17 7.39 7.61
N PRO A 259 -6.26 7.17 8.58
CA PRO A 259 -5.65 8.26 9.34
C PRO A 259 -4.89 9.28 8.50
N SER A 260 -4.22 8.85 7.42
CA SER A 260 -3.50 9.74 6.53
C SER A 260 -4.40 10.73 5.78
N LEU A 261 -5.65 10.34 5.50
CA LEU A 261 -6.63 11.22 4.86
C LEU A 261 -7.27 12.20 5.85
N GLN A 262 -7.29 11.85 7.14
CA GLN A 262 -7.87 12.71 8.17
C GLN A 262 -6.93 13.86 8.57
N GLN A 263 -5.61 13.66 8.46
CA GLN A 263 -4.61 14.65 8.83
C GLN A 263 -4.45 15.78 7.80
N GLY A 264 -4.95 15.59 6.59
CA GLY A 264 -5.03 16.59 5.52
C GLY A 264 -3.71 17.32 5.28
N GLY A 265 -2.85 16.78 4.45
CA GLY A 265 -1.62 17.45 4.02
C GLY A 265 -1.80 18.14 2.66
N THR A 266 -1.13 19.29 2.47
CA THR A 266 -1.00 19.97 1.18
C THR A 266 0.47 20.03 0.76
N GLY A 267 0.75 20.11 -0.52
CA GLY A 267 2.14 20.13 -0.98
C GLY A 267 2.84 18.78 -0.86
N ASP A 268 4.02 18.76 -0.29
CA ASP A 268 4.81 17.53 -0.11
C ASP A 268 4.27 16.61 1.00
N GLU A 269 3.36 17.12 1.83
CA GLU A 269 2.66 16.38 2.89
C GLU A 269 1.37 15.70 2.40
N ALA A 270 1.08 15.74 1.09
CA ALA A 270 -0.11 15.10 0.53
C ALA A 270 -0.14 13.60 0.86
N PRO A 271 -1.30 13.04 1.22
CA PRO A 271 -1.42 11.62 1.51
C PRO A 271 -0.94 10.75 0.36
N VAL A 272 -0.18 9.70 0.70
CA VAL A 272 0.36 8.75 -0.28
C VAL A 272 -0.43 7.45 -0.21
N ALA A 273 -0.76 6.92 -1.38
CA ALA A 273 -1.48 5.68 -1.55
C ALA A 273 -0.76 4.75 -2.53
N GLN A 274 -1.15 3.48 -2.53
CA GLN A 274 -0.75 2.51 -3.53
C GLN A 274 -1.89 2.26 -4.51
N LEU A 275 -1.63 2.54 -5.78
CA LEU A 275 -2.51 2.18 -6.88
C LEU A 275 -1.99 0.88 -7.50
N ARG A 276 -2.82 -0.17 -7.57
CA ARG A 276 -2.41 -1.47 -8.10
C ARG A 276 -3.50 -2.10 -8.95
N LEU A 277 -3.16 -3.11 -9.73
CA LEU A 277 -4.16 -3.96 -10.36
C LEU A 277 -5.00 -4.67 -9.30
N SER A 278 -6.31 -4.75 -9.51
CA SER A 278 -7.21 -5.53 -8.65
C SER A 278 -6.96 -7.03 -8.81
N GLU A 279 -6.61 -7.45 -10.03
CA GLU A 279 -6.18 -8.81 -10.35
C GLU A 279 -4.81 -8.71 -11.02
N PRO A 280 -3.76 -9.33 -10.43
CA PRO A 280 -2.45 -9.39 -11.04
C PRO A 280 -2.49 -10.04 -12.42
N VAL A 281 -1.64 -9.60 -13.35
CA VAL A 281 -1.50 -10.19 -14.67
C VAL A 281 -0.32 -11.14 -14.71
N ASP A 282 -0.45 -12.22 -15.48
CA ASP A 282 0.64 -13.15 -15.73
C ASP A 282 1.66 -12.50 -16.67
N VAL A 283 2.92 -12.50 -16.28
CA VAL A 283 4.03 -11.91 -17.03
C VAL A 283 5.18 -12.90 -17.15
N SER A 284 6.09 -12.61 -18.05
CA SER A 284 7.35 -13.33 -18.16
C SER A 284 8.49 -12.46 -17.66
N VAL A 285 9.42 -13.08 -16.91
CA VAL A 285 10.61 -12.42 -16.38
C VAL A 285 11.77 -12.69 -17.31
N VAL A 286 12.43 -11.62 -17.74
CA VAL A 286 13.65 -11.65 -18.54
C VAL A 286 14.66 -10.67 -17.94
N PRO A 287 15.99 -10.89 -18.13
CA PRO A 287 16.98 -9.90 -17.73
C PRO A 287 16.86 -8.65 -18.61
N PRO A 288 17.13 -7.44 -18.08
CA PRO A 288 17.10 -6.21 -18.89
C PRO A 288 17.99 -6.25 -20.13
N SER A 289 19.12 -6.96 -20.03
CA SER A 289 20.08 -7.13 -21.13
C SER A 289 19.56 -7.99 -22.30
N ALA A 290 18.46 -8.72 -22.11
CA ALA A 290 17.82 -9.51 -23.16
C ALA A 290 16.84 -8.71 -24.00
N VAL A 291 16.40 -7.54 -23.50
CA VAL A 291 15.39 -6.71 -24.17
C VAL A 291 16.08 -5.76 -25.16
N ILE A 292 15.68 -5.82 -26.42
CA ILE A 292 16.04 -4.86 -27.45
C ILE A 292 14.88 -3.86 -27.56
N THR A 293 15.19 -2.58 -27.56
CA THR A 293 14.19 -1.52 -27.83
C THR A 293 14.61 -0.79 -29.09
N ALA A 294 13.77 -0.84 -30.10
CA ALA A 294 13.99 -0.16 -31.37
C ALA A 294 13.69 1.35 -31.25
N PRO A 295 14.21 2.18 -32.19
CA PRO A 295 13.99 3.64 -32.16
C PRO A 295 12.53 4.08 -32.25
N ASP A 296 11.66 3.22 -32.74
CA ASP A 296 10.20 3.44 -32.83
C ASP A 296 9.47 3.12 -31.52
N GLY A 297 10.19 2.66 -30.49
CA GLY A 297 9.65 2.28 -29.17
C GLY A 297 9.18 0.84 -29.08
N THR A 298 9.24 0.05 -30.16
CA THR A 298 8.93 -1.39 -30.10
C THR A 298 10.02 -2.13 -29.35
N SER A 299 9.62 -3.15 -28.58
CA SER A 299 10.56 -3.98 -27.81
C SER A 299 10.44 -5.45 -28.19
N CYS A 300 11.55 -6.15 -28.20
CA CYS A 300 11.58 -7.59 -28.43
C CYS A 300 12.70 -8.28 -27.65
N VAL A 301 12.60 -9.60 -27.55
CA VAL A 301 13.66 -10.50 -27.10
C VAL A 301 13.96 -11.49 -28.21
N THR A 302 15.14 -12.10 -28.21
CA THR A 302 15.54 -13.05 -29.27
C THR A 302 15.74 -14.45 -28.72
N THR A 303 15.40 -15.45 -29.58
CA THR A 303 15.75 -16.84 -29.38
C THR A 303 16.41 -17.34 -30.68
N GLY A 304 17.75 -17.52 -30.65
CA GLY A 304 18.52 -17.95 -31.82
C GLY A 304 18.27 -17.03 -33.02
N ALA A 305 18.34 -15.79 -33.02
CA ALA A 305 18.07 -14.82 -34.10
C ALA A 305 16.58 -14.67 -34.51
N VAL A 306 15.63 -15.29 -33.83
CA VAL A 306 14.20 -15.07 -34.04
C VAL A 306 13.73 -14.04 -33.03
N PRO A 307 13.23 -12.86 -33.48
CA PRO A 307 12.68 -11.88 -32.59
C PRO A 307 11.26 -12.28 -32.12
N HIS A 308 10.98 -12.04 -30.85
CA HIS A 308 9.66 -12.17 -30.25
C HIS A 308 9.26 -10.79 -29.71
N ALA A 309 8.20 -10.21 -30.26
CA ALA A 309 7.68 -8.93 -29.79
C ALA A 309 7.22 -9.04 -28.34
N VAL A 310 7.58 -8.04 -27.54
CA VAL A 310 7.20 -7.96 -26.13
C VAL A 310 6.79 -6.54 -25.77
N ARG A 311 5.86 -6.45 -24.82
CA ARG A 311 5.55 -5.20 -24.15
C ARG A 311 6.17 -5.22 -22.75
N VAL A 312 7.10 -4.33 -22.50
CA VAL A 312 7.68 -4.14 -21.15
C VAL A 312 6.62 -3.48 -20.28
N VAL A 313 6.30 -4.10 -19.14
CA VAL A 313 5.29 -3.61 -18.19
C VAL A 313 5.89 -3.11 -16.89
N GLY A 314 7.13 -3.48 -16.59
CA GLY A 314 7.84 -3.01 -15.42
C GLY A 314 9.26 -3.54 -15.37
N SER A 315 10.05 -3.01 -14.45
CA SER A 315 11.41 -3.47 -14.18
C SER A 315 11.70 -3.29 -12.69
N GLU A 316 12.16 -4.33 -12.02
CA GLU A 316 12.44 -4.31 -10.60
C GLU A 316 13.60 -5.26 -10.27
N LEU A 317 14.50 -4.83 -9.37
CA LEU A 317 15.61 -5.64 -8.84
C LEU A 317 16.44 -6.37 -9.92
N GLY A 318 16.66 -5.73 -11.09
CA GLY A 318 17.44 -6.31 -12.18
C GLY A 318 16.67 -7.33 -13.04
N GLN A 319 15.35 -7.39 -12.90
CA GLN A 319 14.43 -8.17 -13.71
C GLN A 319 13.55 -7.23 -14.53
N THR A 320 13.19 -7.66 -15.73
CA THR A 320 12.21 -6.96 -16.58
C THR A 320 11.01 -7.84 -16.76
N PHE A 321 9.84 -7.30 -16.45
CA PHE A 321 8.55 -7.95 -16.64
C PHE A 321 8.01 -7.62 -18.03
N VAL A 322 7.74 -8.65 -18.82
CA VAL A 322 7.28 -8.50 -20.19
C VAL A 322 6.02 -9.32 -20.45
N LEU A 323 5.16 -8.78 -21.33
CA LEU A 323 4.03 -9.50 -21.90
C LEU A 323 4.38 -9.87 -23.33
N PHE A 324 4.20 -11.13 -23.69
CA PHE A 324 4.31 -11.63 -25.06
C PHE A 324 2.94 -11.57 -25.74
N ASP A 325 2.92 -11.23 -27.02
CA ASP A 325 1.67 -11.28 -27.82
C ASP A 325 1.23 -12.71 -28.16
N GLY A 326 2.01 -13.71 -27.74
CA GLY A 326 1.77 -15.14 -27.98
C GLY A 326 2.39 -16.02 -26.90
N ILE A 327 2.71 -17.25 -27.25
CA ILE A 327 3.34 -18.21 -26.31
C ILE A 327 4.78 -17.76 -26.04
N PRO A 328 5.16 -17.55 -24.76
CA PRO A 328 6.52 -17.18 -24.40
C PRO A 328 7.54 -18.27 -24.83
N PRO A 329 8.72 -17.90 -25.35
CA PRO A 329 9.79 -18.86 -25.57
C PRO A 329 10.31 -19.39 -24.23
N THR A 330 10.85 -20.59 -24.21
CA THR A 330 11.43 -21.19 -22.98
C THR A 330 12.75 -20.54 -22.58
N VAL A 331 13.50 -19.99 -23.55
CA VAL A 331 14.78 -19.33 -23.33
C VAL A 331 14.91 -18.11 -24.20
N VAL A 332 15.65 -17.10 -23.71
CA VAL A 332 16.01 -15.88 -24.45
C VAL A 332 17.51 -15.63 -24.37
N GLU A 333 18.06 -14.95 -25.36
CA GLU A 333 19.45 -14.53 -25.37
C GLU A 333 19.67 -13.35 -24.42
N THR A 334 20.71 -13.41 -23.58
CA THR A 334 20.99 -12.33 -22.61
C THR A 334 21.85 -11.20 -23.18
N SER A 335 22.39 -11.38 -24.38
CA SER A 335 23.20 -10.38 -25.08
C SER A 335 22.87 -10.42 -26.58
N PRO A 336 21.63 -10.10 -26.95
CA PRO A 336 21.22 -10.11 -28.35
C PRO A 336 21.98 -9.04 -29.14
N ARG A 337 22.06 -9.22 -30.47
CA ARG A 337 22.60 -8.19 -31.33
C ARG A 337 21.63 -7.02 -31.41
N GLN A 338 22.12 -5.81 -31.14
CA GLN A 338 21.29 -4.61 -31.10
C GLN A 338 20.76 -4.14 -32.47
N ASP A 339 21.31 -4.70 -33.55
CA ASP A 339 20.88 -4.46 -34.92
C ASP A 339 19.78 -5.44 -35.40
N THR A 340 19.29 -6.31 -34.55
CA THR A 340 18.20 -7.23 -34.86
C THR A 340 16.87 -6.44 -34.90
N PRO A 341 16.15 -6.42 -36.03
CA PRO A 341 14.85 -5.73 -36.09
C PRO A 341 13.83 -6.46 -35.20
N CYS A 342 13.02 -5.70 -34.47
CA CYS A 342 11.91 -6.20 -33.63
C CYS A 342 10.60 -6.40 -34.42
N ALA A 343 10.64 -6.52 -35.74
CA ALA A 343 9.47 -6.65 -36.59
C ALA A 343 8.86 -8.06 -36.57
#